data_6b9f95b7ff56821485bed1f7f7a86b34
#
_entry.id   6b9f95b7ff56821485bed1f7f7a86b34
#
_cell.length_a   1.000
_cell.length_b   1.000
_cell.length_c   1.000
_cell.angle_alpha   90.00
_cell.angle_beta   90.00
_cell.angle_gamma   90.00
#
_symmetry.space_group_name_H-M   'P 1'
#
loop_
_entity.id
_entity.type
_entity.pdbx_description
1 polymer ?
#
loop_
_entity_poly.entity_id
_entity_poly.type
_entity_poly.pdbx_seq_one_letter_code
_entity_poly.pdbx_strand_id
1 'polypeptide(L)'
;IMKKLKYLMMAAVCVLFASCMGDSYAEPAETGSAPYGNNELTETNVISIAQLKSKFANYIATDYRDGVSYAKVTDDIKIKAIVTSSDVAGNIYQELALQDATGAIIVSVAQGGLHGALPIGTEVLVSLKDLYVGNYGKQAQIGVPSVNAAGATTIGRISRAVWDQHYKILSTGNKVEPTEFASGTNATTWNLDTDGGKLGVIRNVSFKSSNNSKVTDTFADANGGAGSVSWTLNEQDGKKVIVYNSNFAKFANNKVPTGKVDIVGIFKRFNNQWEIVIRSLDDIKPAEKVDPFKGLPGKGDGTQANPLDIT
;
A
#
# COMPACT_ATOMS: atom_id res chain seq x y z
N ILE A 1 -63.11 -13.66 -21.21
CA ILE A 1 -62.43 -12.59 -21.95
C ILE A 1 -61.41 -11.88 -21.03
N MET A 2 -61.74 -11.50 -19.79
CA MET A 2 -60.83 -10.81 -18.84
C MET A 2 -59.56 -11.57 -18.46
N LYS A 3 -59.62 -12.90 -18.34
CA LYS A 3 -58.41 -13.70 -18.04
C LYS A 3 -57.42 -13.71 -19.21
N LYS A 4 -57.88 -13.80 -20.44
CA LYS A 4 -57.02 -13.76 -21.64
C LYS A 4 -56.34 -12.40 -21.83
N LEU A 5 -57.05 -11.30 -21.48
CA LEU A 5 -56.50 -9.95 -21.56
C LEU A 5 -55.39 -9.70 -20.54
N LYS A 6 -55.46 -10.29 -19.31
CA LYS A 6 -54.42 -10.20 -18.32
C LYS A 6 -53.13 -10.93 -18.75
N TYR A 7 -53.26 -12.10 -19.40
CA TYR A 7 -52.09 -12.80 -19.93
C TYR A 7 -51.44 -12.05 -21.12
N LEU A 8 -52.26 -11.41 -21.96
CA LEU A 8 -51.77 -10.62 -23.06
C LEU A 8 -51.03 -9.36 -22.57
N MET A 9 -51.53 -8.69 -21.52
CA MET A 9 -50.83 -7.56 -20.89
C MET A 9 -49.51 -8.01 -20.23
N MET A 10 -49.50 -9.17 -19.55
CA MET A 10 -48.30 -9.67 -18.92
C MET A 10 -47.23 -10.08 -19.93
N ALA A 11 -47.63 -10.67 -21.06
CA ALA A 11 -46.72 -10.96 -22.17
C ALA A 11 -46.15 -9.70 -22.82
N ALA A 12 -46.97 -8.65 -23.00
CA ALA A 12 -46.52 -7.36 -23.55
C ALA A 12 -45.52 -6.65 -22.60
N VAL A 13 -45.71 -6.73 -21.30
CA VAL A 13 -44.76 -6.20 -20.31
C VAL A 13 -43.44 -6.94 -20.34
N CYS A 14 -43.45 -8.27 -20.46
CA CYS A 14 -42.22 -9.07 -20.57
C CYS A 14 -41.42 -8.76 -21.85
N VAL A 15 -42.08 -8.46 -22.97
CA VAL A 15 -41.39 -8.06 -24.21
C VAL A 15 -40.77 -6.68 -24.11
N LEU A 16 -41.36 -5.76 -23.32
CA LEU A 16 -40.78 -4.45 -23.08
C LEU A 16 -39.48 -4.48 -22.24
N PHE A 17 -39.37 -5.46 -21.32
CA PHE A 17 -38.15 -5.66 -20.56
C PHE A 17 -37.05 -6.45 -21.32
N ALA A 18 -37.41 -7.27 -22.31
CA ALA A 18 -36.46 -7.97 -23.14
C ALA A 18 -35.77 -7.06 -24.19
N SER A 19 -36.35 -5.90 -24.48
CA SER A 19 -35.82 -4.96 -25.48
C SER A 19 -34.61 -4.13 -25.03
N CYS A 20 -34.22 -4.22 -23.74
CA CYS A 20 -33.04 -3.46 -23.24
C CYS A 20 -31.76 -4.30 -23.10
N MET A 21 -31.80 -5.58 -23.50
CA MET A 21 -30.60 -6.41 -23.54
C MET A 21 -30.27 -6.75 -25.01
N GLY A 22 -30.02 -5.73 -25.82
CA GLY A 22 -29.41 -5.93 -27.11
C GLY A 22 -27.94 -6.37 -26.93
N ASP A 23 -27.51 -7.35 -27.74
CA ASP A 23 -26.12 -7.84 -27.79
C ASP A 23 -25.10 -6.80 -28.32
N SER A 24 -25.47 -5.53 -28.39
CA SER A 24 -24.56 -4.45 -28.79
C SER A 24 -23.85 -3.85 -27.56
N TYR A 25 -23.16 -4.68 -26.80
CA TYR A 25 -22.00 -4.14 -26.09
C TYR A 25 -21.00 -3.73 -27.17
N ALA A 26 -20.75 -2.44 -27.29
CA ALA A 26 -19.58 -2.00 -28.03
C ALA A 26 -18.39 -2.76 -27.44
N GLU A 27 -17.78 -3.63 -28.22
CA GLU A 27 -16.54 -4.24 -27.79
C GLU A 27 -15.59 -3.11 -27.40
N PRO A 28 -14.92 -3.17 -26.24
CA PRO A 28 -13.94 -2.16 -25.88
C PRO A 28 -13.01 -2.06 -27.08
N ALA A 29 -12.90 -0.86 -27.67
CA ALA A 29 -11.96 -0.66 -28.75
C ALA A 29 -10.61 -1.19 -28.28
N GLU A 30 -10.05 -2.17 -28.96
CA GLU A 30 -8.70 -2.67 -28.71
C GLU A 30 -7.70 -1.59 -29.12
N THR A 31 -7.71 -0.48 -28.37
CA THR A 31 -6.78 0.63 -28.62
C THR A 31 -5.39 0.34 -28.09
N GLY A 32 -5.17 -0.84 -27.47
CA GLY A 32 -3.92 -1.15 -26.77
C GLY A 32 -3.65 -0.24 -25.55
N SER A 33 -4.55 0.66 -25.25
CA SER A 33 -4.42 1.62 -24.13
C SER A 33 -5.16 1.09 -22.91
N ALA A 34 -4.60 1.28 -21.73
CA ALA A 34 -5.28 0.97 -20.48
C ALA A 34 -6.56 1.82 -20.36
N PRO A 35 -7.69 1.24 -19.83
CA PRO A 35 -8.96 1.97 -19.72
C PRO A 35 -8.97 3.04 -18.63
N TYR A 36 -7.88 3.17 -17.87
CA TYR A 36 -7.72 4.10 -16.75
C TYR A 36 -6.50 4.99 -16.95
N GLY A 37 -6.58 6.19 -16.38
CA GLY A 37 -5.50 7.17 -16.42
C GLY A 37 -5.44 7.95 -17.73
N ASN A 38 -4.36 8.68 -17.91
CA ASN A 38 -4.12 9.57 -19.06
C ASN A 38 -3.12 8.95 -20.02
N ASN A 39 -3.61 8.36 -21.10
CA ASN A 39 -2.78 7.70 -22.11
C ASN A 39 -1.95 8.65 -22.98
N GLU A 40 -2.22 9.97 -22.93
CA GLU A 40 -1.45 11.00 -23.63
C GLU A 40 -0.09 11.31 -22.96
N LEU A 41 0.11 10.87 -21.72
CA LEU A 41 1.37 11.08 -21.03
C LEU A 41 2.52 10.35 -21.75
N THR A 42 3.63 11.07 -21.96
CA THR A 42 4.85 10.57 -22.58
C THR A 42 5.98 10.43 -21.56
N GLU A 43 6.87 9.47 -21.73
CA GLU A 43 8.02 9.20 -20.85
C GLU A 43 9.15 10.22 -21.09
N THR A 44 8.85 11.50 -20.90
CA THR A 44 9.80 12.61 -20.98
C THR A 44 10.01 13.23 -19.59
N ASN A 45 11.19 13.77 -19.33
CA ASN A 45 11.52 14.43 -18.06
C ASN A 45 11.28 13.52 -16.82
N VAL A 46 11.55 12.23 -16.97
CA VAL A 46 11.41 11.26 -15.89
C VAL A 46 12.61 11.38 -14.95
N ILE A 47 12.31 11.56 -13.66
CA ILE A 47 13.31 11.54 -12.58
C ILE A 47 13.04 10.38 -11.64
N SER A 48 14.05 9.96 -10.89
CA SER A 48 13.88 8.92 -9.88
C SER A 48 13.17 9.45 -8.62
N ILE A 49 12.59 8.54 -7.83
CA ILE A 49 11.98 8.89 -6.55
C ILE A 49 13.00 9.51 -5.60
N ALA A 50 14.24 9.05 -5.58
CA ALA A 50 15.31 9.66 -4.77
C ALA A 50 15.60 11.11 -5.21
N GLN A 51 15.65 11.37 -6.52
CA GLN A 51 15.82 12.73 -7.04
C GLN A 51 14.63 13.63 -6.68
N LEU A 52 13.39 13.10 -6.78
CA LEU A 52 12.20 13.81 -6.35
C LEU A 52 12.28 14.18 -4.86
N LYS A 53 12.56 13.21 -3.99
CA LYS A 53 12.70 13.45 -2.55
C LYS A 53 13.81 14.47 -2.24
N SER A 54 14.94 14.39 -2.91
CA SER A 54 16.04 15.36 -2.76
C SER A 54 15.62 16.77 -3.16
N LYS A 55 14.91 16.91 -4.30
CA LYS A 55 14.42 18.22 -4.79
C LYS A 55 13.46 18.90 -3.79
N PHE A 56 12.67 18.12 -3.06
CA PHE A 56 11.67 18.61 -2.09
C PHE A 56 12.05 18.33 -0.63
N ALA A 57 13.32 18.04 -0.35
CA ALA A 57 13.80 17.57 0.97
C ALA A 57 13.39 18.50 2.12
N ASN A 58 13.50 19.81 1.95
CA ASN A 58 13.13 20.79 2.97
C ASN A 58 11.64 20.67 3.37
N TYR A 59 10.76 20.51 2.39
CA TYR A 59 9.31 20.37 2.64
C TYR A 59 8.96 19.02 3.24
N ILE A 60 9.66 17.96 2.85
CA ILE A 60 9.48 16.60 3.40
C ILE A 60 9.95 16.53 4.86
N ALA A 61 11.04 17.21 5.21
CA ALA A 61 11.59 17.22 6.56
C ALA A 61 10.84 18.15 7.53
N THR A 62 10.14 19.18 7.02
CA THR A 62 9.48 20.20 7.85
C THR A 62 8.16 19.65 8.41
N ASP A 63 8.00 19.72 9.73
CA ASP A 63 6.69 19.51 10.38
C ASP A 63 5.78 20.70 10.05
N TYR A 64 4.51 20.43 9.73
CA TYR A 64 3.54 21.49 9.41
C TYR A 64 3.33 22.51 10.55
N ARG A 65 3.70 22.16 11.77
CA ARG A 65 3.65 23.04 12.95
C ARG A 65 4.83 24.02 12.99
N ASP A 66 5.93 23.68 12.33
CA ASP A 66 7.16 24.44 12.31
C ASP A 66 7.31 25.27 11.04
N GLY A 67 6.52 24.99 10.01
CA GLY A 67 6.58 25.71 8.74
C GLY A 67 5.80 25.06 7.61
N VAL A 68 6.10 25.47 6.38
CA VAL A 68 5.44 24.93 5.17
C VAL A 68 6.01 23.55 4.85
N SER A 69 5.17 22.54 4.95
CA SER A 69 5.52 21.12 4.81
C SER A 69 5.20 20.53 3.44
N TYR A 70 4.97 21.35 2.43
CA TYR A 70 4.66 20.96 1.05
C TYR A 70 5.02 22.07 0.06
N ALA A 71 5.30 21.69 -1.18
CA ALA A 71 5.48 22.64 -2.28
C ALA A 71 4.84 22.15 -3.56
N LYS A 72 4.38 23.10 -4.38
CA LYS A 72 3.84 22.81 -5.71
C LYS A 72 4.97 22.41 -6.65
N VAL A 73 4.73 21.40 -7.47
CA VAL A 73 5.61 21.02 -8.57
C VAL A 73 5.28 21.89 -9.78
N THR A 74 6.14 22.82 -10.12
CA THR A 74 5.97 23.73 -11.26
C THR A 74 6.59 23.20 -12.54
N ASP A 75 7.63 22.37 -12.42
CA ASP A 75 8.35 21.80 -13.55
C ASP A 75 7.54 20.65 -14.17
N ASP A 76 7.67 20.45 -15.48
CA ASP A 76 7.15 19.26 -16.15
C ASP A 76 8.07 18.06 -15.87
N ILE A 77 7.94 17.50 -14.68
CA ILE A 77 8.66 16.30 -14.26
C ILE A 77 7.71 15.15 -13.98
N LYS A 78 8.19 13.95 -14.21
CA LYS A 78 7.46 12.70 -14.03
C LYS A 78 8.30 11.72 -13.22
N ILE A 79 7.64 10.78 -12.58
CA ILE A 79 8.28 9.58 -12.01
C ILE A 79 7.71 8.34 -12.68
N LYS A 80 8.54 7.30 -12.75
CA LYS A 80 8.16 5.97 -13.22
C LYS A 80 8.39 4.99 -12.10
N ALA A 81 7.34 4.27 -11.68
CA ALA A 81 7.40 3.44 -10.49
C ALA A 81 6.37 2.32 -10.52
N ILE A 82 6.58 1.30 -9.68
CA ILE A 82 5.68 0.15 -9.55
C ILE A 82 4.83 0.33 -8.29
N VAL A 83 3.54 0.02 -8.40
CA VAL A 83 2.60 -0.04 -7.28
C VAL A 83 2.92 -1.25 -6.40
N THR A 84 3.22 -1.00 -5.13
CA THR A 84 3.55 -2.05 -4.15
C THR A 84 2.50 -2.24 -3.06
N SER A 85 1.55 -1.31 -2.92
CA SER A 85 0.45 -1.37 -1.96
C SER A 85 -0.86 -1.87 -2.57
N SER A 86 -1.80 -2.27 -1.71
CA SER A 86 -3.18 -2.62 -2.11
C SER A 86 -4.15 -2.23 -1.02
N ASP A 87 -5.26 -1.61 -1.40
CA ASP A 87 -6.36 -1.26 -0.50
C ASP A 87 -7.45 -2.35 -0.42
N VAL A 88 -7.23 -3.51 -1.05
CA VAL A 88 -8.21 -4.60 -1.13
C VAL A 88 -8.67 -5.11 0.23
N ALA A 89 -7.77 -5.16 1.21
CA ALA A 89 -8.07 -5.62 2.56
C ALA A 89 -8.50 -4.49 3.52
N GLY A 90 -8.53 -3.23 3.07
CA GLY A 90 -8.99 -2.08 3.86
C GLY A 90 -8.02 -1.60 4.95
N ASN A 91 -6.83 -2.19 5.06
CA ASN A 91 -5.79 -1.72 5.99
C ASN A 91 -5.05 -0.48 5.45
N ILE A 92 -4.83 -0.44 4.14
CA ILE A 92 -4.37 0.73 3.40
C ILE A 92 -5.62 1.41 2.83
N TYR A 93 -5.73 2.72 2.98
CA TYR A 93 -6.93 3.45 2.58
C TYR A 93 -6.59 4.76 1.89
N GLN A 94 -7.06 4.89 0.64
CA GLN A 94 -6.89 6.10 -0.17
C GLN A 94 -5.41 6.49 -0.38
N GLU A 95 -4.54 5.50 -0.46
CA GLU A 95 -3.10 5.65 -0.66
C GLU A 95 -2.58 4.60 -1.64
N LEU A 96 -1.57 4.99 -2.40
CA LEU A 96 -0.71 4.11 -3.18
C LEU A 96 0.73 4.26 -2.69
N ALA A 97 1.43 3.16 -2.49
CA ALA A 97 2.88 3.17 -2.38
C ALA A 97 3.47 2.88 -3.77
N LEU A 98 4.27 3.81 -4.25
CA LEU A 98 5.00 3.72 -5.51
C LEU A 98 6.48 3.53 -5.22
N GLN A 99 7.10 2.55 -5.87
CA GLN A 99 8.51 2.22 -5.65
C GLN A 99 9.26 2.07 -6.97
N ASP A 100 10.44 2.67 -7.04
CA ASP A 100 11.43 2.44 -8.10
C ASP A 100 12.71 1.82 -7.50
N ALA A 101 13.76 1.68 -8.32
CA ALA A 101 15.04 1.13 -7.86
C ALA A 101 15.74 2.02 -6.81
N THR A 102 15.34 3.28 -6.66
CA THR A 102 16.01 4.27 -5.82
C THR A 102 15.29 4.58 -4.51
N GLY A 103 14.02 4.21 -4.40
CA GLY A 103 13.22 4.46 -3.20
C GLY A 103 11.73 4.30 -3.41
N ALA A 104 10.94 4.80 -2.46
CA ALA A 104 9.48 4.77 -2.53
C ALA A 104 8.86 6.08 -2.06
N ILE A 105 7.63 6.34 -2.50
CA ILE A 105 6.84 7.52 -2.10
C ILE A 105 5.37 7.13 -2.00
N ILE A 106 4.64 7.79 -1.11
CA ILE A 106 3.19 7.61 -0.99
C ILE A 106 2.48 8.63 -1.89
N VAL A 107 1.43 8.18 -2.58
CA VAL A 107 0.48 9.06 -3.28
C VAL A 107 -0.86 8.94 -2.58
N SER A 108 -1.40 10.05 -2.10
CA SER A 108 -2.72 10.07 -1.47
C SER A 108 -3.80 10.47 -2.47
N VAL A 109 -4.83 9.62 -2.61
CA VAL A 109 -5.91 9.80 -3.58
C VAL A 109 -7.25 9.64 -2.88
N ALA A 110 -8.16 10.58 -3.06
CA ALA A 110 -9.52 10.54 -2.49
C ALA A 110 -10.41 9.54 -3.25
N GLN A 111 -10.00 8.28 -3.27
CA GLN A 111 -10.68 7.17 -3.95
C GLN A 111 -10.43 5.87 -3.19
N GLY A 112 -11.49 5.09 -2.96
CA GLY A 112 -11.37 3.69 -2.53
C GLY A 112 -11.36 2.75 -3.73
N GLY A 113 -10.87 1.52 -3.52
CA GLY A 113 -10.81 0.51 -4.58
C GLY A 113 -9.73 0.81 -5.63
N LEU A 114 -8.65 1.48 -5.24
CA LEU A 114 -7.51 1.79 -6.11
C LEU A 114 -6.90 0.50 -6.72
N HIS A 115 -6.94 -0.61 -5.99
CA HIS A 115 -6.45 -1.91 -6.45
C HIS A 115 -7.14 -2.41 -7.72
N GLY A 116 -8.36 -1.94 -8.02
CA GLY A 116 -9.09 -2.35 -9.24
C GLY A 116 -8.48 -1.79 -10.52
N ALA A 117 -8.01 -0.54 -10.48
CA ALA A 117 -7.34 0.10 -11.62
C ALA A 117 -5.82 -0.05 -11.55
N LEU A 118 -5.26 -0.06 -10.35
CA LEU A 118 -3.83 -0.05 -10.08
C LEU A 118 -3.46 -1.19 -9.11
N PRO A 119 -3.59 -2.46 -9.52
CA PRO A 119 -3.17 -3.59 -8.68
C PRO A 119 -1.66 -3.59 -8.44
N ILE A 120 -1.23 -4.32 -7.40
CA ILE A 120 0.20 -4.56 -7.14
C ILE A 120 0.89 -5.04 -8.41
N GLY A 121 2.07 -4.49 -8.69
CA GLY A 121 2.85 -4.82 -9.88
C GLY A 121 2.49 -3.99 -11.13
N THR A 122 1.56 -3.03 -11.00
CA THR A 122 1.33 -2.07 -12.07
C THR A 122 2.46 -1.05 -12.10
N GLU A 123 3.15 -0.92 -13.24
CA GLU A 123 4.10 0.15 -13.48
C GLU A 123 3.36 1.36 -14.03
N VAL A 124 3.57 2.50 -13.41
CA VAL A 124 2.92 3.76 -13.76
C VAL A 124 3.93 4.85 -14.06
N LEU A 125 3.59 5.68 -15.05
CA LEU A 125 4.19 7.00 -15.25
C LEU A 125 3.29 8.02 -14.55
N VAL A 126 3.84 8.81 -13.63
CA VAL A 126 3.08 9.85 -12.92
C VAL A 126 3.61 11.23 -13.27
N SER A 127 2.77 12.07 -13.85
CA SER A 127 3.05 13.48 -14.09
C SER A 127 2.84 14.25 -12.78
N LEU A 128 3.86 14.99 -12.37
CA LEU A 128 3.85 15.69 -11.09
C LEU A 128 3.51 17.18 -11.22
N LYS A 129 3.55 17.73 -12.44
CA LYS A 129 3.24 19.13 -12.69
C LYS A 129 1.87 19.48 -12.11
N ASP A 130 1.79 20.59 -11.36
CA ASP A 130 0.61 21.08 -10.66
C ASP A 130 0.15 20.27 -9.43
N LEU A 131 0.72 19.09 -9.18
CA LEU A 131 0.60 18.40 -7.90
C LEU A 131 1.57 19.00 -6.87
N TYR A 132 1.53 18.47 -5.66
CA TYR A 132 2.37 18.94 -4.56
C TYR A 132 3.16 17.76 -3.97
N VAL A 133 4.38 18.05 -3.55
CA VAL A 133 5.22 17.11 -2.79
C VAL A 133 5.45 17.69 -1.40
N GLY A 134 5.28 16.87 -0.41
CA GLY A 134 5.46 17.23 0.99
C GLY A 134 5.48 16.02 1.89
N ASN A 135 4.92 16.16 3.10
CA ASN A 135 4.88 15.06 4.03
C ASN A 135 3.59 15.02 4.87
N TYR A 136 3.27 13.80 5.35
CA TYR A 136 2.36 13.58 6.46
C TYR A 136 3.09 12.76 7.53
N GLY A 137 3.23 13.32 8.73
CA GLY A 137 4.06 12.70 9.77
C GLY A 137 5.50 12.44 9.31
N LYS A 138 6.06 13.34 8.50
CA LYS A 138 7.37 13.23 7.85
C LYS A 138 7.51 12.09 6.83
N GLN A 139 6.44 11.34 6.53
CA GLN A 139 6.39 10.43 5.40
C GLN A 139 6.28 11.23 4.11
N ALA A 140 7.25 11.08 3.20
CA ALA A 140 7.20 11.74 1.88
C ALA A 140 5.93 11.34 1.13
N GLN A 141 5.21 12.33 0.60
CA GLN A 141 3.91 12.15 -0.01
C GLN A 141 3.69 13.09 -1.20
N ILE A 142 3.07 12.57 -2.25
CA ILE A 142 2.46 13.33 -3.35
C ILE A 142 1.00 13.52 -3.02
N GLY A 143 0.50 14.75 -3.20
CA GLY A 143 -0.87 15.09 -2.87
C GLY A 143 -1.26 16.48 -3.35
N VAL A 144 -2.23 17.08 -2.64
CA VAL A 144 -2.65 18.48 -2.79
C VAL A 144 -2.80 19.13 -1.42
N PRO A 145 -2.75 20.45 -1.30
CA PRO A 145 -3.01 21.13 -0.01
C PRO A 145 -4.39 20.81 0.53
N SER A 146 -4.47 20.52 1.84
CA SER A 146 -5.71 20.23 2.55
C SER A 146 -5.64 20.79 3.96
N VAL A 147 -6.76 21.35 4.43
CA VAL A 147 -6.87 21.85 5.80
C VAL A 147 -7.23 20.69 6.73
N ASN A 148 -6.43 20.48 7.76
CA ASN A 148 -6.70 19.44 8.76
C ASN A 148 -7.71 19.93 9.82
N ALA A 149 -8.10 19.03 10.73
CA ALA A 149 -9.08 19.35 11.78
C ALA A 149 -8.62 20.48 12.75
N ALA A 150 -7.32 20.74 12.81
CA ALA A 150 -6.75 21.82 13.62
C ALA A 150 -6.65 23.16 12.86
N GLY A 151 -7.17 23.22 11.62
CA GLY A 151 -7.12 24.41 10.78
C GLY A 151 -5.78 24.66 10.08
N ALA A 152 -4.80 23.77 10.21
CA ALA A 152 -3.52 23.88 9.53
C ALA A 152 -3.57 23.28 8.13
N THR A 153 -2.93 23.94 7.17
CA THR A 153 -2.80 23.40 5.81
C THR A 153 -1.64 22.42 5.76
N THR A 154 -1.92 21.20 5.32
CA THR A 154 -0.97 20.09 5.15
C THR A 154 -1.12 19.51 3.78
N ILE A 155 -0.31 18.50 3.42
CA ILE A 155 -0.55 17.72 2.22
C ILE A 155 -1.71 16.75 2.45
N GLY A 156 -2.63 16.68 1.50
CA GLY A 156 -3.82 15.82 1.54
C GLY A 156 -4.03 15.08 0.24
N ARG A 157 -5.25 14.56 0.07
CA ARG A 157 -5.60 13.64 -1.02
C ARG A 157 -5.93 14.36 -2.32
N ILE A 158 -5.40 13.86 -3.41
CA ILE A 158 -5.75 14.26 -4.78
C ILE A 158 -7.17 13.75 -5.07
N SER A 159 -8.04 14.56 -5.65
CA SER A 159 -9.35 14.08 -6.10
C SER A 159 -9.18 13.05 -7.22
N ARG A 160 -10.12 12.10 -7.33
CA ARG A 160 -10.08 11.07 -8.37
C ARG A 160 -9.93 11.68 -9.78
N ALA A 161 -10.74 12.69 -10.10
CA ALA A 161 -10.72 13.30 -11.42
C ALA A 161 -9.38 13.95 -11.77
N VAL A 162 -8.70 14.54 -10.77
CA VAL A 162 -7.35 15.08 -10.95
C VAL A 162 -6.34 13.94 -11.08
N TRP A 163 -6.42 12.92 -10.21
CA TRP A 163 -5.51 11.77 -10.27
C TRP A 163 -5.54 11.08 -11.63
N ASP A 164 -6.73 10.84 -12.18
CA ASP A 164 -6.91 10.17 -13.48
C ASP A 164 -6.21 10.92 -14.65
N GLN A 165 -5.93 12.23 -14.51
CA GLN A 165 -5.18 13.01 -15.50
C GLN A 165 -3.66 12.92 -15.28
N HIS A 166 -3.20 12.45 -14.13
CA HIS A 166 -1.80 12.50 -13.72
C HIS A 166 -1.05 11.18 -13.83
N TYR A 167 -1.70 10.06 -14.16
CA TYR A 167 -0.99 8.80 -14.34
C TYR A 167 -1.31 8.11 -15.66
N LYS A 168 -0.38 7.31 -16.13
CA LYS A 168 -0.51 6.37 -17.24
C LYS A 168 -0.03 5.01 -16.81
N ILE A 169 -0.77 3.96 -17.13
CA ILE A 169 -0.33 2.58 -16.93
C ILE A 169 0.64 2.21 -18.05
N LEU A 170 1.84 1.77 -17.70
CA LEU A 170 2.87 1.35 -18.66
C LEU A 170 2.89 -0.17 -18.82
N SER A 171 2.77 -0.91 -17.72
CA SER A 171 2.75 -2.37 -17.73
C SER A 171 2.11 -2.90 -16.43
N THR A 172 1.81 -4.19 -16.41
CA THR A 172 1.25 -4.90 -15.25
C THR A 172 2.03 -6.19 -14.98
N GLY A 173 1.83 -6.79 -13.80
CA GLY A 173 2.46 -8.06 -13.44
C GLY A 173 3.94 -7.97 -13.07
N ASN A 174 4.46 -6.76 -12.87
CA ASN A 174 5.83 -6.57 -12.41
C ASN A 174 5.96 -7.06 -10.95
N LYS A 175 7.12 -7.60 -10.62
CA LYS A 175 7.42 -8.03 -9.24
C LYS A 175 8.36 -7.05 -8.59
N VAL A 176 8.06 -6.71 -7.33
CA VAL A 176 8.98 -6.04 -6.42
C VAL A 176 9.18 -6.96 -5.24
N GLU A 177 10.40 -7.45 -5.06
CA GLU A 177 10.71 -8.29 -3.91
C GLU A 177 10.84 -7.43 -2.65
N PRO A 178 10.29 -7.88 -1.51
CA PRO A 178 10.45 -7.17 -0.25
C PRO A 178 11.92 -7.11 0.16
N THR A 179 12.42 -5.90 0.44
CA THR A 179 13.79 -5.73 0.96
C THR A 179 13.80 -6.00 2.46
N GLU A 180 14.83 -6.69 2.95
CA GLU A 180 14.95 -6.95 4.38
C GLU A 180 15.11 -5.63 5.16
N PHE A 181 14.23 -5.43 6.12
CA PHE A 181 14.26 -4.32 7.06
C PHE A 181 15.09 -4.66 8.30
N ALA A 182 14.82 -5.81 8.90
CA ALA A 182 15.52 -6.35 10.06
C ALA A 182 15.18 -7.83 10.27
N SER A 183 15.94 -8.53 11.10
CA SER A 183 15.67 -9.90 11.51
C SER A 183 15.87 -10.05 13.01
N GLY A 184 14.87 -10.59 13.71
CA GLY A 184 14.87 -10.76 15.16
C GLY A 184 15.18 -9.46 15.89
N THR A 185 16.21 -9.47 16.73
CA THR A 185 16.63 -8.30 17.53
C THR A 185 17.59 -7.36 16.81
N ASN A 186 17.96 -7.64 15.57
CA ASN A 186 18.87 -6.80 14.82
C ASN A 186 18.21 -5.46 14.53
N ALA A 187 18.98 -4.39 14.68
CA ALA A 187 18.52 -3.06 14.27
C ALA A 187 18.45 -2.97 12.73
N THR A 188 17.47 -2.23 12.24
CA THR A 188 17.41 -1.92 10.81
C THR A 188 18.56 -1.02 10.39
N THR A 189 19.02 -1.19 9.14
CA THR A 189 19.92 -0.26 8.45
C THR A 189 19.14 0.80 7.64
N TRP A 190 17.81 0.71 7.61
CA TRP A 190 16.98 1.65 6.86
C TRP A 190 16.94 3.01 7.53
N ASN A 191 16.90 4.04 6.69
CA ASN A 191 16.83 5.42 7.12
C ASN A 191 15.39 5.94 6.97
N LEU A 192 14.83 6.51 8.06
CA LEU A 192 13.48 7.07 8.08
C LEU A 192 13.25 8.15 7.00
N ASP A 193 14.27 8.95 6.68
CA ASP A 193 14.13 10.06 5.72
C ASP A 193 14.07 9.55 4.26
N THR A 194 14.78 8.46 3.95
CA THR A 194 14.94 7.99 2.57
C THR A 194 14.11 6.75 2.24
N ASP A 195 13.90 5.85 3.22
CA ASP A 195 13.34 4.52 2.95
C ASP A 195 11.83 4.39 3.26
N GLY A 196 11.23 5.43 3.85
CA GLY A 196 9.78 5.43 4.12
C GLY A 196 8.93 5.22 2.87
N GLY A 197 7.99 4.28 2.95
CA GLY A 197 7.08 3.88 1.87
C GLY A 197 7.51 2.64 1.10
N LYS A 198 8.69 2.06 1.35
CA LYS A 198 9.20 0.86 0.66
C LYS A 198 8.46 -0.40 1.08
N LEU A 199 8.36 -1.33 0.14
CA LEU A 199 7.98 -2.71 0.41
C LEU A 199 9.14 -3.41 1.12
N GLY A 200 8.91 -3.88 2.33
CA GLY A 200 9.92 -4.52 3.15
C GLY A 200 9.45 -5.80 3.80
N VAL A 201 10.39 -6.49 4.45
CA VAL A 201 10.13 -7.64 5.32
C VAL A 201 10.93 -7.52 6.61
N ILE A 202 10.26 -7.73 7.74
CA ILE A 202 10.91 -7.99 9.03
C ILE A 202 10.76 -9.47 9.35
N ARG A 203 11.85 -10.11 9.73
CA ARG A 203 11.89 -11.56 9.90
C ARG A 203 12.01 -11.97 11.35
N ASN A 204 11.53 -13.18 11.64
CA ASN A 204 11.72 -13.86 12.92
C ASN A 204 11.31 -13.00 14.13
N VAL A 205 10.15 -12.38 14.05
CA VAL A 205 9.56 -11.52 15.09
C VAL A 205 8.27 -12.12 15.63
N SER A 206 7.84 -11.68 16.80
CA SER A 206 6.57 -12.10 17.40
C SER A 206 5.81 -10.92 17.99
N PHE A 207 4.49 -10.96 17.92
CA PHE A 207 3.62 -9.93 18.49
C PHE A 207 3.72 -9.92 20.02
N LYS A 208 3.85 -8.74 20.62
CA LYS A 208 4.02 -8.56 22.07
C LYS A 208 2.78 -7.98 22.73
N SER A 209 2.35 -6.78 22.33
CA SER A 209 1.23 -6.06 22.93
C SER A 209 0.62 -5.07 21.94
N SER A 210 -0.69 -4.82 22.07
CA SER A 210 -1.37 -3.75 21.34
C SER A 210 -1.39 -2.46 22.16
N ASN A 211 -1.58 -1.33 21.49
CA ASN A 211 -1.78 -0.02 22.13
C ASN A 211 -3.24 0.26 22.54
N ASN A 212 -4.13 -0.71 22.32
CA ASN A 212 -5.55 -0.59 22.65
C ASN A 212 -5.92 -1.65 23.69
N SER A 213 -6.25 -1.22 24.90
CA SER A 213 -6.60 -2.12 26.02
C SER A 213 -7.86 -2.99 25.76
N LYS A 214 -8.69 -2.64 24.79
CA LYS A 214 -9.86 -3.44 24.38
C LYS A 214 -9.50 -4.57 23.41
N VAL A 215 -8.32 -4.55 22.82
CA VAL A 215 -7.82 -5.54 21.85
C VAL A 215 -6.64 -6.26 22.47
N THR A 216 -6.82 -7.53 22.81
CA THR A 216 -5.81 -8.34 23.48
C THR A 216 -5.17 -9.39 22.57
N ASP A 217 -5.85 -9.80 21.51
CA ASP A 217 -5.43 -10.91 20.65
C ASP A 217 -5.84 -10.78 19.17
N THR A 218 -6.54 -9.70 18.78
CA THR A 218 -6.93 -9.44 17.38
C THR A 218 -6.11 -8.34 16.74
N PHE A 219 -5.98 -8.33 15.42
CA PHE A 219 -5.20 -7.33 14.70
C PHE A 219 -5.69 -5.91 14.93
N ALA A 220 -7.02 -5.71 14.98
CA ALA A 220 -7.63 -4.41 15.22
C ALA A 220 -9.00 -4.56 15.92
N ASP A 221 -9.64 -3.44 16.24
CA ASP A 221 -10.97 -3.37 16.86
C ASP A 221 -12.03 -3.08 15.79
N ALA A 222 -12.56 -4.13 15.16
CA ALA A 222 -13.57 -3.96 14.11
C ALA A 222 -14.86 -3.25 14.57
N ASN A 223 -15.12 -3.18 15.88
CA ASN A 223 -16.25 -2.48 16.46
C ASN A 223 -15.88 -1.08 16.99
N GLY A 224 -14.60 -0.71 16.92
CA GLY A 224 -14.06 0.55 17.45
C GLY A 224 -14.33 1.79 16.59
N GLY A 225 -15.04 1.64 15.45
CA GLY A 225 -15.28 2.72 14.51
C GLY A 225 -14.00 3.20 13.81
N ALA A 226 -13.96 4.47 13.44
CA ALA A 226 -12.78 5.07 12.83
C ALA A 226 -11.61 5.07 13.82
N GLY A 227 -10.53 4.35 13.47
CA GLY A 227 -9.37 4.21 14.35
C GLY A 227 -8.43 3.10 13.87
N SER A 228 -7.46 2.81 14.71
CA SER A 228 -6.42 1.83 14.43
C SER A 228 -5.90 1.19 15.71
N VAL A 229 -5.28 0.04 15.57
CA VAL A 229 -4.54 -0.65 16.63
C VAL A 229 -3.11 -0.87 16.15
N SER A 230 -2.15 -0.50 16.98
CA SER A 230 -0.74 -0.72 16.75
C SER A 230 -0.23 -1.84 17.65
N TRP A 231 0.46 -2.80 17.05
CA TRP A 231 1.11 -3.88 17.78
C TRP A 231 2.61 -3.63 17.89
N THR A 232 3.15 -3.84 19.06
CA THR A 232 4.60 -3.90 19.27
C THR A 232 5.10 -5.34 19.06
N LEU A 233 6.39 -5.47 18.79
CA LEU A 233 7.05 -6.75 18.58
C LEU A 233 8.02 -7.04 19.74
N ASN A 234 8.17 -8.32 20.15
CA ASN A 234 9.05 -8.69 21.25
C ASN A 234 10.52 -8.37 20.94
N GLU A 235 10.91 -8.46 19.69
CA GLU A 235 12.29 -8.35 19.22
C GLU A 235 12.70 -6.92 18.88
N GLN A 236 11.74 -5.99 18.84
CA GLN A 236 11.97 -4.61 18.39
C GLN A 236 11.56 -3.60 19.47
N ASP A 237 12.16 -2.44 19.43
CA ASP A 237 11.75 -1.30 20.26
C ASP A 237 10.38 -0.78 19.77
N GLY A 238 9.34 -0.98 20.56
CA GLY A 238 7.97 -0.54 20.22
C GLY A 238 7.79 0.98 20.09
N LYS A 239 8.78 1.78 20.53
CA LYS A 239 8.80 3.23 20.25
C LYS A 239 9.32 3.54 18.86
N LYS A 240 10.01 2.60 18.23
CA LYS A 240 10.64 2.75 16.90
C LYS A 240 9.93 1.98 15.81
N VAL A 241 9.37 0.81 16.14
CA VAL A 241 8.76 -0.10 15.15
C VAL A 241 7.44 -0.63 15.69
N ILE A 242 6.37 -0.46 14.92
CA ILE A 242 5.05 -1.03 15.22
C ILE A 242 4.44 -1.66 13.96
N VAL A 243 3.48 -2.56 14.16
CA VAL A 243 2.61 -3.07 13.11
C VAL A 243 1.27 -2.34 13.23
N TYR A 244 0.96 -1.48 12.27
CA TYR A 244 -0.22 -0.62 12.26
C TYR A 244 -1.37 -1.29 11.53
N ASN A 245 -2.56 -1.34 12.16
CA ASN A 245 -3.73 -1.96 11.58
C ASN A 245 -4.96 -1.06 11.74
N SER A 246 -5.64 -0.82 10.64
CA SER A 246 -6.91 -0.09 10.63
C SER A 246 -8.04 -0.95 11.22
N ASN A 247 -8.95 -0.32 11.98
CA ASN A 247 -10.17 -0.98 12.44
C ASN A 247 -11.10 -1.39 11.29
N PHE A 248 -10.93 -0.80 10.11
CA PHE A 248 -11.68 -1.16 8.90
C PHE A 248 -11.03 -2.28 8.07
N ALA A 249 -9.88 -2.81 8.50
CA ALA A 249 -9.27 -3.93 7.81
C ALA A 249 -10.20 -5.16 7.84
N LYS A 250 -10.34 -5.85 6.71
CA LYS A 250 -11.14 -7.09 6.62
C LYS A 250 -10.69 -8.16 7.60
N PHE A 251 -9.43 -8.09 8.03
CA PHE A 251 -8.83 -9.00 9.00
C PHE A 251 -8.80 -8.45 10.44
N ALA A 252 -9.47 -7.32 10.72
CA ALA A 252 -9.43 -6.70 12.05
C ALA A 252 -9.73 -7.68 13.19
N ASN A 253 -10.73 -8.54 13.03
CA ASN A 253 -11.14 -9.57 14.01
C ASN A 253 -10.28 -10.85 14.01
N ASN A 254 -9.33 -10.98 13.07
CA ASN A 254 -8.45 -12.14 13.07
C ASN A 254 -7.46 -12.05 14.24
N LYS A 255 -7.13 -13.21 14.82
CA LYS A 255 -6.13 -13.26 15.90
C LYS A 255 -4.73 -13.05 15.34
N VAL A 256 -3.92 -12.29 16.07
CA VAL A 256 -2.49 -12.21 15.79
C VAL A 256 -1.82 -13.55 16.07
N PRO A 257 -0.82 -13.95 15.29
CA PRO A 257 -0.07 -15.18 15.55
C PRO A 257 0.65 -15.15 16.91
N THR A 258 0.69 -16.28 17.58
CA THR A 258 1.38 -16.44 18.88
C THR A 258 2.85 -16.85 18.76
N GLY A 259 3.27 -17.30 17.57
CA GLY A 259 4.64 -17.73 17.28
C GLY A 259 5.47 -16.68 16.56
N LYS A 260 6.68 -17.10 16.15
CA LYS A 260 7.54 -16.30 15.29
C LYS A 260 7.01 -16.25 13.88
N VAL A 261 7.04 -15.07 13.30
CA VAL A 261 6.58 -14.78 11.94
C VAL A 261 7.56 -13.90 11.19
N ASP A 262 7.49 -13.95 9.88
CA ASP A 262 8.01 -12.95 8.96
C ASP A 262 6.83 -12.05 8.53
N ILE A 263 7.01 -10.74 8.60
CA ILE A 263 5.98 -9.76 8.26
C ILE A 263 6.45 -8.94 7.07
N VAL A 264 5.79 -9.11 5.94
CA VAL A 264 5.92 -8.25 4.76
C VAL A 264 4.95 -7.09 4.89
N GLY A 265 5.24 -5.94 4.29
CA GLY A 265 4.32 -4.81 4.28
C GLY A 265 4.95 -3.55 3.69
N ILE A 266 4.17 -2.49 3.69
CA ILE A 266 4.66 -1.15 3.39
C ILE A 266 5.21 -0.55 4.68
N PHE A 267 6.51 -0.26 4.70
CA PHE A 267 7.18 0.33 5.84
C PHE A 267 7.07 1.86 5.74
N LYS A 268 6.05 2.39 6.38
CA LYS A 268 5.80 3.83 6.41
C LYS A 268 6.54 4.48 7.58
N ARG A 269 6.81 5.76 7.43
CA ARG A 269 7.26 6.61 8.53
C ARG A 269 6.07 7.34 9.16
N PHE A 270 6.01 7.40 10.46
CA PHE A 270 5.19 8.37 11.17
C PHE A 270 6.04 9.06 12.24
N ASN A 271 6.42 10.31 11.96
CA ASN A 271 7.39 11.09 12.75
C ASN A 271 8.75 10.35 12.90
N ASN A 272 9.04 9.81 14.09
CA ASN A 272 10.29 9.10 14.37
C ASN A 272 10.08 7.59 14.52
N GLN A 273 8.98 7.06 13.99
CA GLN A 273 8.59 5.67 14.13
C GLN A 273 8.34 5.03 12.76
N TRP A 274 8.67 3.76 12.63
CA TRP A 274 8.27 2.91 11.53
C TRP A 274 6.90 2.29 11.81
N GLU A 275 6.01 2.40 10.86
CA GLU A 275 4.72 1.73 10.82
C GLU A 275 4.75 0.67 9.72
N ILE A 276 4.73 -0.61 10.10
CA ILE A 276 4.59 -1.71 9.16
C ILE A 276 3.11 -1.87 8.87
N VAL A 277 2.71 -1.59 7.64
CA VAL A 277 1.31 -1.70 7.20
C VAL A 277 1.18 -2.89 6.26
N ILE A 278 0.60 -3.99 6.76
CA ILE A 278 0.37 -5.18 5.96
C ILE A 278 -0.76 -4.94 4.95
N ARG A 279 -0.62 -5.51 3.75
CA ARG A 279 -1.58 -5.36 2.65
C ARG A 279 -2.74 -6.35 2.76
N SER A 280 -2.46 -7.53 3.28
CA SER A 280 -3.41 -8.60 3.64
C SER A 280 -2.78 -9.53 4.67
N LEU A 281 -3.50 -10.55 5.14
CA LEU A 281 -2.92 -11.58 6.01
C LEU A 281 -1.85 -12.44 5.32
N ASP A 282 -1.83 -12.48 3.99
CA ASP A 282 -0.79 -13.19 3.22
C ASP A 282 0.61 -12.58 3.41
N ASP A 283 0.67 -11.35 3.90
CA ASP A 283 1.92 -10.68 4.26
C ASP A 283 2.56 -11.22 5.57
N ILE A 284 1.83 -12.05 6.33
CA ILE A 284 2.34 -12.67 7.56
C ILE A 284 2.51 -14.16 7.32
N LYS A 285 3.73 -14.62 7.46
CA LYS A 285 4.07 -16.03 7.28
C LYS A 285 4.75 -16.57 8.54
N PRO A 286 4.57 -17.85 8.87
CA PRO A 286 5.42 -18.47 9.90
C PRO A 286 6.88 -18.23 9.56
N ALA A 287 7.67 -17.79 10.55
CA ALA A 287 9.10 -17.66 10.33
C ALA A 287 9.69 -19.00 9.90
N GLU A 288 10.56 -18.98 8.90
CA GLU A 288 11.31 -20.18 8.54
C GLU A 288 12.07 -20.67 9.79
N LYS A 289 11.93 -21.95 10.08
CA LYS A 289 12.79 -22.56 11.11
C LYS A 289 14.20 -22.41 10.61
N VAL A 290 15.01 -21.67 11.37
CA VAL A 290 16.45 -21.62 11.09
C VAL A 290 16.95 -23.04 11.25
N ASP A 291 17.32 -23.66 10.14
CA ASP A 291 18.05 -24.92 10.19
C ASP A 291 19.43 -24.62 10.79
N PRO A 292 19.70 -25.07 12.03
CA PRO A 292 20.96 -24.75 12.69
C PRO A 292 22.17 -25.39 11.97
N PHE A 293 21.91 -26.27 11.02
CA PHE A 293 22.92 -26.99 10.23
C PHE A 293 23.09 -26.43 8.82
N LYS A 294 22.27 -25.44 8.41
CA LYS A 294 22.38 -24.86 7.08
C LYS A 294 23.73 -24.18 6.88
N GLY A 295 24.49 -24.70 5.93
CA GLY A 295 25.81 -24.16 5.57
C GLY A 295 26.98 -24.78 6.38
N LEU A 296 26.73 -25.73 7.25
CA LEU A 296 27.82 -26.54 7.82
C LEU A 296 28.38 -27.48 6.76
N PRO A 297 29.70 -27.63 6.69
CA PRO A 297 30.30 -28.67 5.84
C PRO A 297 29.89 -30.05 6.36
N GLY A 298 29.39 -30.89 5.46
CA GLY A 298 28.94 -32.24 5.81
C GLY A 298 27.99 -32.81 4.75
N LYS A 299 27.66 -34.07 4.87
CA LYS A 299 26.68 -34.78 4.07
C LYS A 299 25.41 -35.01 4.91
N GLY A 300 24.26 -34.86 4.30
CA GLY A 300 22.97 -34.98 4.98
C GLY A 300 22.27 -33.62 5.16
N ASP A 301 21.01 -33.64 5.59
CA ASP A 301 20.20 -32.46 5.82
C ASP A 301 19.82 -32.24 7.29
N GLY A 302 20.40 -33.05 8.19
CA GLY A 302 20.16 -33.00 9.63
C GLY A 302 18.82 -33.62 10.06
N THR A 303 18.07 -34.25 9.16
CA THR A 303 16.86 -35.00 9.52
C THR A 303 17.20 -36.38 10.08
N GLN A 304 16.24 -36.99 10.80
CA GLN A 304 16.42 -38.38 11.29
C GLN A 304 16.60 -39.39 10.14
N ALA A 305 16.00 -39.10 8.96
CA ALA A 305 16.11 -39.93 7.76
C ALA A 305 17.45 -39.71 7.02
N ASN A 306 18.05 -38.53 7.16
CA ASN A 306 19.28 -38.12 6.48
C ASN A 306 20.14 -37.28 7.45
N PRO A 307 20.74 -37.88 8.49
CA PRO A 307 21.50 -37.15 9.51
C PRO A 307 22.68 -36.40 8.89
N LEU A 308 22.98 -35.23 9.43
CA LEU A 308 24.14 -34.45 9.02
C LEU A 308 25.42 -35.16 9.52
N ASP A 309 26.26 -35.65 8.60
CA ASP A 309 27.57 -36.19 8.90
C ASP A 309 28.61 -35.07 8.80
N ILE A 310 29.17 -34.69 9.95
CA ILE A 310 30.15 -33.61 10.10
C ILE A 310 31.58 -34.10 10.28
N THR A 311 31.85 -35.39 10.02
CA THR A 311 33.22 -35.97 10.11
C THR A 311 34.08 -35.64 8.90
#